data_e09e6a463a8f14d12ca3545e5983d8be
#
_entry.id   e09e6a463a8f14d12ca3545e5983d8be
#
_cell.length_a   1.000
_cell.length_b   1.000
_cell.length_c   1.000
_cell.angle_alpha   90.00
_cell.angle_beta   90.00
_cell.angle_gamma   90.00
#
_symmetry.space_group_name_H-M   'P 1'
#
loop_
_entity.id
_entity.type
_entity.pdbx_description
1 polymer ?
#
loop_
_entity_poly.entity_id
_entity_poly.type
_entity_poly.pdbx_seq_one_letter_code
_entity_poly.pdbx_strand_id
1 'polypeptide(L)'
;MIFPDFWDEHKEKRKISVKSQATITRFGWSDNSQVDAKRHAKQRVDQAFDKLANGEKVERQEKRVSYNGSEGVPIREEIIQFHGDAVVSRNIYGALCLNTPDVVFADIDFGANWQTEKSTTWVWALFVLGLLHYSFMPSFLQNISMFIIGFDLHYYTDAYLNGINPGLLVSGLASIIWIIICVINASSFVDDQQWAQNAMDFNMPYIEEFSQAHPEWNLRIYRTLAGLRIMVMHDVFQSSDPSVEEFFESVNTDPTYVWMCKRQECFRARVSPKPWRTGLNGKDAKLMQGVWPIQKGLAAERKKWVSLYEKTSEDFASCRFEKSLGSDTIHEKCEKLRVVHDEYCKALEPELPLA
;
A
#
# COMPACT_ATOMS: atom_id res chain seq x y z
N MET A 1 2.21 18.60 11.61
CA MET A 1 1.12 17.57 11.63
C MET A 1 -0.18 18.19 12.12
N ILE A 2 -1.30 18.04 11.39
CA ILE A 2 -2.61 18.63 11.74
C ILE A 2 -3.69 17.56 11.64
N PHE A 3 -4.43 17.33 12.75
CA PHE A 3 -5.58 16.42 12.85
C PHE A 3 -6.80 17.17 13.39
N PRO A 4 -7.62 17.77 12.52
CA PRO A 4 -8.80 18.52 12.97
C PRO A 4 -9.90 17.61 13.52
N ASP A 5 -10.56 18.08 14.60
CA ASP A 5 -11.69 17.39 15.22
C ASP A 5 -12.97 17.46 14.37
N PHE A 6 -13.20 18.59 13.71
CA PHE A 6 -14.43 18.84 12.95
C PHE A 6 -14.16 18.97 11.47
N TRP A 7 -14.98 18.28 10.66
CA TRP A 7 -14.92 18.30 9.21
C TRP A 7 -16.30 18.56 8.62
N ASP A 8 -16.35 19.32 7.52
CA ASP A 8 -17.56 19.51 6.73
C ASP A 8 -17.24 19.50 5.23
N GLU A 9 -18.26 19.30 4.41
CA GLU A 9 -18.17 19.34 2.96
C GLU A 9 -19.14 20.40 2.42
N HIS A 10 -18.66 21.30 1.57
CA HIS A 10 -19.50 22.24 0.85
C HIS A 10 -19.42 21.98 -0.65
N LYS A 11 -20.60 21.81 -1.27
CA LYS A 11 -20.78 21.64 -2.69
C LYS A 11 -21.67 22.75 -3.24
N GLU A 12 -21.15 23.48 -4.21
CA GLU A 12 -21.90 24.58 -4.81
C GLU A 12 -21.78 24.55 -6.34
N LYS A 13 -22.86 25.00 -7.00
CA LYS A 13 -22.96 25.14 -8.45
C LYS A 13 -23.17 26.60 -8.80
N ARG A 14 -22.25 27.19 -9.59
CA ARG A 14 -22.33 28.58 -10.06
C ARG A 14 -22.23 28.67 -11.58
N LYS A 15 -22.85 29.70 -12.15
CA LYS A 15 -22.59 30.14 -13.51
C LYS A 15 -21.24 30.83 -13.57
N ILE A 16 -20.39 30.41 -14.51
CA ILE A 16 -19.07 31.02 -14.76
C ILE A 16 -19.18 32.01 -15.91
N SER A 17 -20.02 31.69 -16.92
CA SER A 17 -20.32 32.56 -18.05
C SER A 17 -21.75 32.32 -18.54
N VAL A 18 -22.18 33.06 -19.56
CA VAL A 18 -23.53 32.91 -20.15
C VAL A 18 -23.82 31.46 -20.61
N LYS A 19 -22.78 30.74 -21.05
CA LYS A 19 -22.90 29.36 -21.58
C LYS A 19 -22.26 28.28 -20.71
N SER A 20 -21.64 28.61 -19.57
CA SER A 20 -20.95 27.63 -18.75
C SER A 20 -21.28 27.73 -17.28
N GLN A 21 -21.34 26.57 -16.63
CA GLN A 21 -21.53 26.45 -15.18
C GLN A 21 -20.53 25.41 -14.64
N ALA A 22 -20.14 25.58 -13.38
CA ALA A 22 -19.31 24.65 -12.67
C ALA A 22 -19.93 24.23 -11.35
N THR A 23 -19.69 22.98 -10.96
CA THR A 23 -19.94 22.49 -9.62
C THR A 23 -18.60 22.25 -8.96
N ILE A 24 -18.35 22.87 -7.81
CA ILE A 24 -17.12 22.70 -7.02
C ILE A 24 -17.49 22.14 -5.66
N THR A 25 -16.69 21.18 -5.20
CA THR A 25 -16.81 20.57 -3.88
C THR A 25 -15.49 20.73 -3.15
N ARG A 26 -15.52 21.20 -1.90
CA ARG A 26 -14.36 21.33 -1.01
C ARG A 26 -14.72 20.86 0.38
N PHE A 27 -13.71 20.30 1.06
CA PHE A 27 -13.78 20.04 2.49
C PHE A 27 -13.28 21.25 3.27
N GLY A 28 -13.82 21.43 4.46
CA GLY A 28 -13.34 22.38 5.45
C GLY A 28 -13.16 21.68 6.78
N TRP A 29 -12.36 22.24 7.63
CA TRP A 29 -12.01 21.70 8.94
C TRP A 29 -11.86 22.79 10.00
N SER A 30 -11.92 22.39 11.26
CA SER A 30 -11.70 23.23 12.43
C SER A 30 -11.44 22.38 13.67
N ASP A 31 -10.66 22.89 14.59
CA ASP A 31 -10.49 22.30 15.93
C ASP A 31 -11.51 22.87 16.94
N ASN A 32 -12.28 23.91 16.54
CA ASN A 32 -13.17 24.60 17.46
C ASN A 32 -14.64 24.11 17.38
N SER A 33 -15.17 23.99 16.16
CA SER A 33 -16.58 23.63 15.97
C SER A 33 -16.92 23.15 14.57
N GLN A 34 -18.04 22.38 14.49
CA GLN A 34 -18.65 21.97 13.22
C GLN A 34 -19.10 23.18 12.37
N VAL A 35 -19.52 24.29 13.02
CA VAL A 35 -19.93 25.53 12.34
C VAL A 35 -18.75 26.19 11.64
N ASP A 36 -17.59 26.21 12.29
CA ASP A 36 -16.35 26.73 11.70
C ASP A 36 -15.83 25.87 10.57
N ALA A 37 -15.87 24.54 10.71
CA ALA A 37 -15.54 23.63 9.63
C ALA A 37 -16.41 23.85 8.39
N LYS A 38 -17.72 24.05 8.58
CA LYS A 38 -18.66 24.37 7.50
C LYS A 38 -18.37 25.74 6.86
N ARG A 39 -18.06 26.75 7.66
CA ARG A 39 -17.66 28.07 7.17
C ARG A 39 -16.38 27.98 6.34
N HIS A 40 -15.39 27.25 6.82
CA HIS A 40 -14.13 27.02 6.12
C HIS A 40 -14.35 26.28 4.79
N ALA A 41 -15.19 25.23 4.76
CA ALA A 41 -15.52 24.52 3.52
C ALA A 41 -16.12 25.47 2.47
N LYS A 42 -17.04 26.36 2.90
CA LYS A 42 -17.64 27.36 2.03
C LYS A 42 -16.59 28.34 1.51
N GLN A 43 -15.74 28.90 2.37
CA GLN A 43 -14.66 29.82 1.98
C GLN A 43 -13.73 29.19 0.92
N ARG A 44 -13.36 27.92 1.07
CA ARG A 44 -12.53 27.20 0.10
C ARG A 44 -13.25 27.00 -1.25
N VAL A 45 -14.57 26.82 -1.25
CA VAL A 45 -15.37 26.79 -2.49
C VAL A 45 -15.38 28.16 -3.15
N ASP A 46 -15.61 29.24 -2.38
CA ASP A 46 -15.59 30.63 -2.88
C ASP A 46 -14.23 30.95 -3.54
N GLN A 47 -13.11 30.69 -2.85
CA GLN A 47 -11.76 30.85 -3.39
C GLN A 47 -11.52 30.06 -4.69
N ALA A 48 -12.05 28.84 -4.77
CA ALA A 48 -11.93 28.03 -5.98
C ALA A 48 -12.74 28.62 -7.16
N PHE A 49 -13.89 29.25 -6.90
CA PHE A 49 -14.64 29.96 -7.92
C PHE A 49 -13.93 31.25 -8.35
N ASP A 50 -13.32 32.00 -7.43
CA ASP A 50 -12.54 33.20 -7.74
C ASP A 50 -11.35 32.86 -8.64
N LYS A 51 -10.59 31.82 -8.33
CA LYS A 51 -9.51 31.30 -9.21
C LYS A 51 -10.04 30.94 -10.59
N LEU A 52 -11.19 30.25 -10.65
CA LEU A 52 -11.79 29.86 -11.92
C LEU A 52 -12.26 31.08 -12.74
N ALA A 53 -12.79 32.11 -12.07
CA ALA A 53 -13.16 33.37 -12.72
C ALA A 53 -11.94 34.11 -13.30
N ASN A 54 -10.80 34.00 -12.64
CA ASN A 54 -9.51 34.54 -13.12
C ASN A 54 -8.85 33.70 -14.22
N GLY A 55 -9.52 32.63 -14.71
CA GLY A 55 -9.01 31.78 -15.80
C GLY A 55 -8.03 30.70 -15.36
N GLU A 56 -7.86 30.48 -14.06
CA GLU A 56 -7.00 29.41 -13.55
C GLU A 56 -7.66 28.04 -13.69
N LYS A 57 -6.84 27.00 -13.87
CA LYS A 57 -7.32 25.62 -13.80
C LYS A 57 -7.62 25.25 -12.36
N VAL A 58 -8.87 24.87 -12.09
CA VAL A 58 -9.33 24.46 -10.76
C VAL A 58 -9.94 23.07 -10.84
N GLU A 59 -9.45 22.16 -9.99
CA GLU A 59 -10.07 20.84 -9.81
C GLU A 59 -11.49 20.99 -9.28
N ARG A 60 -12.46 20.27 -9.88
CA ARG A 60 -13.87 20.33 -9.47
C ARG A 60 -14.13 19.69 -8.12
N GLN A 61 -13.37 18.64 -7.81
CA GLN A 61 -13.36 17.94 -6.52
C GLN A 61 -11.91 17.79 -6.07
N GLU A 62 -11.69 17.78 -4.78
CA GLU A 62 -10.39 17.44 -4.23
C GLU A 62 -10.07 15.98 -4.55
N LYS A 63 -8.89 15.73 -5.14
CA LYS A 63 -8.44 14.38 -5.47
C LYS A 63 -8.36 13.55 -4.20
N ARG A 64 -8.87 12.33 -4.27
CA ARG A 64 -8.55 11.32 -3.27
C ARG A 64 -7.13 10.87 -3.54
N VAL A 65 -6.22 11.21 -2.66
CA VAL A 65 -4.85 10.66 -2.66
C VAL A 65 -4.82 9.50 -1.68
N SER A 66 -4.02 8.50 -1.98
CA SER A 66 -3.89 7.29 -1.15
C SER A 66 -3.45 7.59 0.28
N TYR A 67 -2.77 8.68 0.49
CA TYR A 67 -2.42 9.23 1.79
C TYR A 67 -3.13 10.57 1.89
N ASN A 68 -4.14 10.69 2.70
CA ASN A 68 -5.07 11.82 2.87
C ASN A 68 -4.44 13.22 3.00
N GLY A 69 -3.52 13.58 2.12
CA GLY A 69 -2.83 14.85 2.10
C GLY A 69 -2.67 15.34 0.68
N SER A 70 -3.51 16.27 0.24
CA SER A 70 -3.10 17.24 -0.76
C SER A 70 -2.35 18.37 -0.05
N GLU A 71 -1.51 19.14 -0.76
CA GLU A 71 -0.81 20.28 -0.16
C GLU A 71 -1.70 21.15 0.69
N GLY A 72 -1.32 21.38 1.95
CA GLY A 72 -2.05 22.22 2.88
C GLY A 72 -3.38 21.67 3.39
N VAL A 73 -3.66 20.38 3.19
CA VAL A 73 -4.85 19.73 3.76
C VAL A 73 -4.42 18.82 4.91
N PRO A 74 -5.01 18.98 6.10
CA PRO A 74 -4.74 18.15 7.26
C PRO A 74 -5.07 16.68 7.04
N ILE A 75 -4.55 15.82 7.92
CA ILE A 75 -4.82 14.38 7.89
C ILE A 75 -6.30 14.14 8.21
N ARG A 76 -7.01 13.53 7.28
CA ARG A 76 -8.45 13.32 7.35
C ARG A 76 -8.76 11.88 7.69
N GLU A 77 -8.53 11.54 8.94
CA GLU A 77 -8.73 10.21 9.50
C GLU A 77 -9.46 10.29 10.84
N GLU A 78 -10.07 9.19 11.24
CA GLU A 78 -10.68 9.08 12.56
C GLU A 78 -9.60 9.04 13.63
N ILE A 79 -9.65 9.95 14.57
CA ILE A 79 -8.79 9.94 15.77
C ILE A 79 -9.30 8.84 16.69
N ILE A 80 -8.42 7.92 17.08
CA ILE A 80 -8.72 6.85 18.01
C ILE A 80 -8.21 7.21 19.40
N GLN A 81 -6.96 7.69 19.49
CA GLN A 81 -6.35 8.03 20.77
C GLN A 81 -5.20 9.02 20.59
N PHE A 82 -5.02 9.89 21.57
CA PHE A 82 -3.86 10.76 21.70
C PHE A 82 -2.84 10.16 22.67
N HIS A 83 -1.56 10.31 22.33
CA HIS A 83 -0.41 9.96 23.17
C HIS A 83 0.54 11.17 23.21
N GLY A 84 0.23 12.15 24.06
CA GLY A 84 0.88 13.46 24.00
C GLY A 84 0.48 14.19 22.72
N ASP A 85 1.46 14.54 21.89
CA ASP A 85 1.27 15.15 20.56
C ASP A 85 1.23 14.13 19.42
N ALA A 86 1.45 12.84 19.73
CA ALA A 86 1.22 11.77 18.77
C ALA A 86 -0.23 11.31 18.77
N VAL A 87 -0.69 10.83 17.60
CA VAL A 87 -2.08 10.46 17.36
C VAL A 87 -2.17 9.07 16.76
N VAL A 88 -2.91 8.17 17.38
CA VAL A 88 -3.36 6.94 16.73
C VAL A 88 -4.63 7.24 15.96
N SER A 89 -4.60 7.05 14.65
CA SER A 89 -5.72 7.29 13.75
C SER A 89 -6.09 6.04 12.96
N ARG A 90 -7.32 5.98 12.46
CA ARG A 90 -7.78 4.90 11.58
C ARG A 90 -7.80 5.42 10.14
N ASN A 91 -6.96 4.81 9.30
CA ASN A 91 -6.82 5.21 7.90
C ASN A 91 -8.03 4.79 7.04
N ILE A 92 -8.01 5.17 5.75
CA ILE A 92 -9.13 4.88 4.82
C ILE A 92 -9.37 3.38 4.59
N TYR A 93 -8.40 2.53 4.89
CA TYR A 93 -8.52 1.07 4.79
C TYR A 93 -9.01 0.43 6.09
N GLY A 94 -9.11 1.21 7.16
CA GLY A 94 -9.52 0.76 8.49
C GLY A 94 -8.38 0.36 9.42
N ALA A 95 -7.15 0.29 8.94
CA ALA A 95 -5.98 0.00 9.75
C ALA A 95 -5.59 1.19 10.64
N LEU A 96 -5.04 0.91 11.81
CA LEU A 96 -4.54 1.93 12.72
C LEU A 96 -3.15 2.38 12.31
N CYS A 97 -2.91 3.68 12.47
CA CYS A 97 -1.63 4.32 12.22
C CYS A 97 -1.26 5.21 13.41
N LEU A 98 -0.05 5.07 13.90
CA LEU A 98 0.57 6.00 14.84
C LEU A 98 1.20 7.13 14.03
N ASN A 99 0.84 8.36 14.33
CA ASN A 99 1.35 9.57 13.67
C ASN A 99 2.03 10.42 14.72
N THR A 100 3.23 10.89 14.44
CA THR A 100 4.03 11.71 15.35
C THR A 100 4.69 12.86 14.59
N PRO A 101 4.79 14.06 15.18
CA PRO A 101 5.40 15.19 14.49
C PRO A 101 6.92 15.06 14.33
N ASP A 102 7.58 14.28 15.18
CA ASP A 102 9.02 14.38 15.39
C ASP A 102 9.75 13.08 15.76
N VAL A 103 9.07 11.97 16.02
CA VAL A 103 9.74 10.66 16.20
C VAL A 103 9.83 9.97 14.84
N VAL A 104 11.05 9.78 14.36
CA VAL A 104 11.29 9.28 13.00
C VAL A 104 10.97 7.79 12.89
N PHE A 105 10.15 7.46 11.91
CA PHE A 105 9.99 6.12 11.37
C PHE A 105 10.46 6.11 9.92
N ALA A 106 11.06 5.02 9.47
CA ALA A 106 11.32 4.72 8.07
C ALA A 106 10.67 3.38 7.72
N ASP A 107 9.85 3.34 6.68
CA ASP A 107 9.29 2.11 6.12
C ASP A 107 10.07 1.75 4.85
N ILE A 108 10.65 0.56 4.79
CA ILE A 108 11.40 0.02 3.66
C ILE A 108 10.54 -1.10 3.08
N ASP A 109 9.85 -0.81 1.97
CA ASP A 109 9.06 -1.81 1.28
C ASP A 109 9.94 -2.66 0.35
N PHE A 110 9.85 -3.97 0.49
CA PHE A 110 10.47 -4.93 -0.44
C PHE A 110 9.71 -4.90 -1.75
N GLY A 111 10.10 -4.01 -2.65
CA GLY A 111 9.36 -3.53 -3.81
C GLY A 111 8.55 -4.56 -4.58
N ALA A 112 7.38 -4.16 -5.02
CA ALA A 112 6.52 -4.87 -5.98
C ALA A 112 7.26 -5.23 -7.30
N ASN A 113 8.33 -4.55 -7.62
CA ASN A 113 9.15 -4.76 -8.82
C ASN A 113 9.82 -6.15 -8.86
N TRP A 114 10.06 -6.78 -7.71
CA TRP A 114 10.65 -8.12 -7.67
C TRP A 114 9.68 -9.22 -8.13
N GLN A 115 8.38 -9.06 -7.86
CA GLN A 115 7.34 -9.97 -8.37
C GLN A 115 7.01 -9.73 -9.84
N THR A 116 7.09 -8.48 -10.31
CA THR A 116 6.80 -8.13 -11.70
C THR A 116 7.92 -8.52 -12.66
N GLU A 117 9.20 -8.46 -12.28
CA GLU A 117 10.28 -8.93 -13.14
C GLU A 117 10.21 -10.44 -13.40
N LYS A 118 9.93 -11.24 -12.38
CA LYS A 118 9.71 -12.69 -12.59
C LYS A 118 8.47 -12.98 -13.46
N SER A 119 7.38 -12.27 -13.22
CA SER A 119 6.12 -12.45 -13.94
C SER A 119 6.25 -12.09 -15.43
N THR A 120 6.89 -10.99 -15.77
CA THR A 120 7.06 -10.56 -17.17
C THR A 120 8.03 -11.44 -17.94
N THR A 121 9.13 -11.86 -17.35
CA THR A 121 10.09 -12.76 -18.01
C THR A 121 9.44 -14.12 -18.33
N TRP A 122 8.59 -14.64 -17.44
CA TRP A 122 7.85 -15.87 -17.69
C TRP A 122 6.76 -15.72 -18.74
N VAL A 123 6.05 -14.60 -18.80
CA VAL A 123 5.07 -14.32 -19.86
C VAL A 123 5.76 -14.29 -21.22
N TRP A 124 6.91 -13.65 -21.34
CA TRP A 124 7.69 -13.65 -22.57
C TRP A 124 8.25 -15.03 -22.92
N ALA A 125 8.74 -15.80 -21.94
CA ALA A 125 9.18 -17.19 -22.16
C ALA A 125 8.01 -18.08 -22.64
N LEU A 126 6.82 -17.90 -22.07
CA LEU A 126 5.60 -18.58 -22.49
C LEU A 126 5.18 -18.20 -23.92
N PHE A 127 5.28 -16.93 -24.25
CA PHE A 127 4.96 -16.41 -25.59
C PHE A 127 5.94 -16.98 -26.65
N VAL A 128 7.24 -16.96 -26.34
CA VAL A 128 8.29 -17.51 -27.23
C VAL A 128 8.15 -19.03 -27.39
N LEU A 129 7.89 -19.76 -26.30
CA LEU A 129 7.63 -21.22 -26.36
C LEU A 129 6.36 -21.53 -27.13
N GLY A 130 5.31 -20.72 -26.98
CA GLY A 130 4.08 -20.83 -27.77
C GLY A 130 4.32 -20.61 -29.26
N LEU A 131 5.12 -19.63 -29.64
CA LEU A 131 5.52 -19.39 -31.04
C LEU A 131 6.39 -20.51 -31.61
N LEU A 132 7.35 -21.03 -30.84
CA LEU A 132 8.17 -22.16 -31.23
C LEU A 132 7.31 -23.42 -31.39
N HIS A 133 6.42 -23.69 -30.44
CA HIS A 133 5.48 -24.79 -30.50
C HIS A 133 4.57 -24.69 -31.75
N TYR A 134 4.03 -23.51 -32.04
CA TYR A 134 3.24 -23.24 -33.22
C TYR A 134 4.04 -23.45 -34.52
N SER A 135 5.29 -23.03 -34.57
CA SER A 135 6.16 -23.18 -35.74
C SER A 135 6.59 -24.63 -36.02
N PHE A 136 6.64 -25.47 -34.98
CA PHE A 136 6.95 -26.88 -35.08
C PHE A 136 5.72 -27.79 -35.10
N MET A 137 4.51 -27.22 -34.98
CA MET A 137 3.28 -27.99 -35.12
C MET A 137 3.18 -28.55 -36.54
N PRO A 138 2.88 -29.87 -36.71
CA PRO A 138 2.51 -30.39 -37.99
C PRO A 138 1.36 -29.56 -38.58
N SER A 139 1.38 -29.35 -39.89
CA SER A 139 0.37 -28.53 -40.62
C SER A 139 -1.09 -28.88 -40.29
N PHE A 140 -1.35 -30.08 -39.85
CA PHE A 140 -2.58 -30.60 -39.30
C PHE A 140 -3.06 -29.85 -38.02
N LEU A 141 -2.19 -29.62 -37.02
CA LEU A 141 -2.55 -28.91 -35.80
C LEU A 141 -2.63 -27.39 -35.99
N GLN A 142 -1.88 -26.87 -36.95
CA GLN A 142 -2.03 -25.47 -37.38
C GLN A 142 -3.43 -25.24 -37.97
N ASN A 143 -3.98 -26.24 -38.69
CA ASN A 143 -5.32 -26.19 -39.24
C ASN A 143 -6.40 -26.37 -38.16
N ILE A 144 -6.18 -27.16 -37.10
CA ILE A 144 -7.12 -27.26 -35.95
C ILE A 144 -7.20 -25.96 -35.20
N SER A 145 -6.10 -25.25 -35.01
CA SER A 145 -6.11 -23.92 -34.34
C SER A 145 -6.91 -22.89 -35.16
N MET A 146 -6.88 -22.99 -36.48
CA MET A 146 -7.74 -22.22 -37.39
C MET A 146 -9.20 -22.70 -37.35
N PHE A 147 -9.45 -23.97 -37.02
CA PHE A 147 -10.80 -24.57 -36.95
C PHE A 147 -11.58 -24.16 -35.69
N ILE A 148 -10.94 -24.00 -34.56
CA ILE A 148 -11.58 -23.41 -33.37
C ILE A 148 -12.09 -21.98 -33.68
N ILE A 149 -11.57 -21.39 -34.75
CA ILE A 149 -11.96 -20.08 -35.28
C ILE A 149 -13.00 -20.18 -36.44
N GLY A 150 -13.35 -21.41 -36.91
CA GLY A 150 -14.47 -21.57 -37.84
C GLY A 150 -14.24 -22.37 -39.13
N PHE A 151 -13.67 -23.57 -39.10
CA PHE A 151 -13.54 -24.45 -40.29
C PHE A 151 -13.87 -25.92 -40.06
N ASP A 152 -14.22 -26.63 -41.13
CA ASP A 152 -14.96 -27.89 -41.25
C ASP A 152 -14.11 -29.16 -41.00
N LEU A 153 -14.64 -30.10 -40.19
CA LEU A 153 -13.94 -31.26 -39.62
C LEU A 153 -13.82 -32.47 -40.58
N HIS A 154 -14.47 -32.44 -41.74
CA HIS A 154 -14.69 -33.66 -42.56
C HIS A 154 -13.45 -34.12 -43.35
N TYR A 155 -12.47 -33.27 -43.58
CA TYR A 155 -11.30 -33.61 -44.42
C TYR A 155 -10.23 -34.42 -43.66
N TYR A 156 -10.27 -34.45 -42.32
CA TYR A 156 -9.17 -34.97 -41.49
C TYR A 156 -9.39 -36.37 -40.89
N THR A 157 -10.57 -36.93 -40.97
CA THR A 157 -10.88 -38.22 -40.36
C THR A 157 -10.24 -39.42 -41.10
N ASP A 158 -10.03 -39.33 -42.41
CA ASP A 158 -9.48 -40.42 -43.21
C ASP A 158 -7.95 -40.56 -43.12
N ALA A 159 -7.23 -39.50 -42.77
CA ALA A 159 -5.75 -39.51 -42.58
C ALA A 159 -5.32 -40.06 -41.20
N TYR A 160 -6.25 -40.18 -40.27
CA TYR A 160 -5.96 -40.49 -38.86
C TYR A 160 -5.95 -41.95 -38.50
N LEU A 161 -6.52 -42.82 -39.35
CA LEU A 161 -6.71 -44.23 -39.02
C LEU A 161 -5.48 -45.13 -39.33
N ASN A 162 -4.41 -44.59 -39.96
CA ASN A 162 -3.29 -45.42 -40.43
C ASN A 162 -1.91 -45.09 -39.81
N GLY A 163 -1.80 -44.41 -38.69
CA GLY A 163 -0.53 -44.34 -37.99
C GLY A 163 -0.45 -43.17 -37.00
N ILE A 164 -0.05 -43.46 -35.80
CA ILE A 164 0.26 -42.43 -34.75
C ILE A 164 1.39 -41.57 -35.30
N ASN A 165 1.11 -40.30 -35.59
CA ASN A 165 2.11 -39.35 -36.05
C ASN A 165 3.11 -39.11 -34.87
N PRO A 166 4.42 -39.42 -35.03
CA PRO A 166 5.40 -39.20 -33.97
C PRO A 166 5.45 -37.75 -33.47
N GLY A 167 5.10 -36.77 -34.32
CA GLY A 167 5.02 -35.39 -33.96
C GLY A 167 3.92 -35.07 -32.91
N LEU A 168 2.81 -35.82 -32.93
CA LEU A 168 1.75 -35.71 -31.93
C LEU A 168 2.16 -36.23 -30.55
N LEU A 169 2.92 -37.33 -30.53
CA LEU A 169 3.46 -37.85 -29.27
C LEU A 169 4.50 -36.91 -28.67
N VAL A 170 5.38 -36.35 -29.50
CA VAL A 170 6.39 -35.39 -29.04
C VAL A 170 5.75 -34.09 -28.56
N SER A 171 4.74 -33.55 -29.28
CA SER A 171 4.03 -32.32 -28.87
C SER A 171 3.16 -32.53 -27.62
N GLY A 172 2.52 -33.68 -27.49
CA GLY A 172 1.77 -34.07 -26.30
C GLY A 172 2.66 -34.19 -25.07
N LEU A 173 3.81 -34.88 -25.20
CA LEU A 173 4.82 -35.00 -24.14
C LEU A 173 5.41 -33.64 -23.76
N ALA A 174 5.74 -32.79 -24.73
CA ALA A 174 6.25 -31.46 -24.49
C ALA A 174 5.20 -30.58 -23.77
N SER A 175 3.92 -30.68 -24.10
CA SER A 175 2.84 -29.98 -23.43
C SER A 175 2.63 -30.47 -21.99
N ILE A 176 2.72 -31.77 -21.75
CA ILE A 176 2.63 -32.35 -20.40
C ILE A 176 3.84 -31.92 -19.54
N ILE A 177 5.05 -32.02 -20.10
CA ILE A 177 6.27 -31.54 -19.40
C ILE A 177 6.14 -30.06 -19.08
N TRP A 178 5.62 -29.27 -20.00
CA TRP A 178 5.42 -27.86 -19.81
C TRP A 178 4.36 -27.55 -18.74
N ILE A 179 3.24 -28.26 -18.71
CA ILE A 179 2.22 -28.15 -17.64
C ILE A 179 2.85 -28.52 -16.30
N ILE A 180 3.65 -29.60 -16.25
CA ILE A 180 4.37 -30.02 -15.03
C ILE A 180 5.34 -28.91 -14.57
N ILE A 181 6.09 -28.33 -15.49
CA ILE A 181 6.99 -27.19 -15.18
C ILE A 181 6.20 -25.98 -14.69
N CYS A 182 5.05 -25.66 -15.31
CA CYS A 182 4.18 -24.60 -14.86
C CYS A 182 3.59 -24.88 -13.47
N VAL A 183 3.17 -26.11 -13.18
CA VAL A 183 2.67 -26.53 -11.86
C VAL A 183 3.77 -26.50 -10.81
N ILE A 184 4.97 -27.00 -11.13
CA ILE A 184 6.13 -26.93 -10.22
C ILE A 184 6.53 -25.49 -9.95
N ASN A 185 6.54 -24.62 -10.95
CA ASN A 185 6.86 -23.21 -10.78
C ASN A 185 5.73 -22.41 -10.12
N ALA A 186 4.46 -22.80 -10.30
CA ALA A 186 3.33 -22.24 -9.57
C ALA A 186 3.29 -22.73 -8.11
N SER A 187 3.79 -23.94 -7.83
CA SER A 187 3.94 -24.48 -6.47
C SER A 187 5.24 -24.04 -5.78
N SER A 188 6.21 -23.50 -6.50
CA SER A 188 7.31 -22.73 -5.92
C SER A 188 6.81 -21.31 -5.55
N PHE A 189 5.72 -21.22 -4.79
CA PHE A 189 5.55 -20.11 -3.87
C PHE A 189 6.80 -20.13 -3.01
N VAL A 190 7.68 -19.16 -3.23
CA VAL A 190 8.71 -18.84 -2.25
C VAL A 190 7.93 -18.69 -0.97
N ASP A 191 8.18 -19.53 0.02
CA ASP A 191 7.59 -19.44 1.33
C ASP A 191 7.67 -17.96 1.74
N ASP A 192 6.55 -17.36 2.14
CA ASP A 192 6.50 -15.94 2.49
C ASP A 192 7.56 -15.59 3.54
N GLN A 193 7.96 -16.55 4.35
CA GLN A 193 9.05 -16.42 5.31
C GLN A 193 10.43 -16.33 4.63
N GLN A 194 10.69 -17.14 3.62
CA GLN A 194 11.97 -17.12 2.90
C GLN A 194 12.10 -15.87 2.02
N TRP A 195 11.00 -15.40 1.45
CA TRP A 195 10.96 -14.13 0.73
C TRP A 195 11.26 -12.95 1.66
N ALA A 196 10.61 -12.90 2.84
CA ALA A 196 10.85 -11.87 3.83
C ALA A 196 12.29 -11.89 4.36
N GLN A 197 12.91 -13.10 4.49
CA GLN A 197 14.30 -13.23 4.90
C GLN A 197 15.26 -12.72 3.83
N ASN A 198 15.10 -13.14 2.58
CA ASN A 198 15.94 -12.67 1.47
C ASN A 198 15.91 -11.15 1.30
N ALA A 199 14.74 -10.55 1.50
CA ALA A 199 14.57 -9.13 1.40
C ALA A 199 15.17 -8.38 2.61
N MET A 200 15.16 -9.00 3.79
CA MET A 200 15.89 -8.52 4.96
C MET A 200 17.40 -8.52 4.69
N ASP A 201 17.94 -9.64 4.20
CA ASP A 201 19.36 -9.81 3.90
C ASP A 201 19.83 -8.82 2.82
N PHE A 202 18.96 -8.42 1.89
CA PHE A 202 19.26 -7.40 0.89
C PHE A 202 19.33 -5.99 1.46
N ASN A 203 18.43 -5.63 2.37
CA ASN A 203 18.33 -4.26 2.89
C ASN A 203 19.16 -4.01 4.14
N MET A 204 19.46 -5.05 4.92
CA MET A 204 20.24 -4.90 6.16
C MET A 204 21.62 -4.25 5.97
N PRO A 205 22.40 -4.55 4.92
CA PRO A 205 23.72 -3.93 4.71
C PRO A 205 23.65 -2.39 4.65
N TYR A 206 22.63 -1.82 4.01
CA TYR A 206 22.45 -0.35 3.93
C TYR A 206 22.20 0.27 5.31
N ILE A 207 21.41 -0.41 6.15
CA ILE A 207 21.10 0.05 7.51
C ILE A 207 22.36 -0.07 8.40
N GLU A 208 23.12 -1.14 8.25
CA GLU A 208 24.37 -1.38 8.98
C GLU A 208 25.45 -0.38 8.57
N GLU A 209 25.58 -0.07 7.29
CA GLU A 209 26.50 0.96 6.76
C GLU A 209 26.16 2.33 7.32
N PHE A 210 24.89 2.74 7.29
CA PHE A 210 24.45 3.98 7.90
C PHE A 210 24.76 4.01 9.41
N SER A 211 24.46 2.94 10.13
CA SER A 211 24.72 2.85 11.56
C SER A 211 26.22 2.93 11.91
N GLN A 212 27.10 2.42 11.04
CA GLN A 212 28.54 2.53 11.20
C GLN A 212 29.06 3.95 10.92
N ALA A 213 28.47 4.63 9.93
CA ALA A 213 28.81 6.01 9.59
C ALA A 213 28.29 7.01 10.63
N HIS A 214 27.18 6.68 11.33
CA HIS A 214 26.52 7.51 12.33
C HIS A 214 26.37 6.76 13.66
N PRO A 215 27.46 6.50 14.39
CA PRO A 215 27.43 5.68 15.60
C PRO A 215 26.65 6.30 16.76
N GLU A 216 26.35 7.59 16.71
CA GLU A 216 25.49 8.32 17.67
C GLU A 216 24.01 8.00 17.51
N TRP A 217 23.59 7.52 16.34
CA TRP A 217 22.21 7.14 16.09
C TRP A 217 21.86 5.83 16.79
N ASN A 218 20.64 5.74 17.31
CA ASN A 218 20.06 4.48 17.82
C ASN A 218 18.89 4.09 16.90
N LEU A 219 19.06 2.98 16.19
CA LEU A 219 18.10 2.47 15.22
C LEU A 219 17.44 1.19 15.75
N ARG A 220 16.14 1.25 16.00
CA ARG A 220 15.34 0.09 16.39
C ARG A 220 14.63 -0.49 15.16
N ILE A 221 14.96 -1.72 14.80
CA ILE A 221 14.57 -2.37 13.55
C ILE A 221 13.47 -3.39 13.81
N TYR A 222 12.45 -3.33 12.98
CA TYR A 222 11.32 -4.25 12.99
C TYR A 222 11.13 -4.89 11.62
N ARG A 223 10.77 -6.15 11.60
CA ARG A 223 10.28 -6.85 10.41
C ARG A 223 8.78 -6.61 10.27
N THR A 224 8.32 -6.25 9.08
CA THR A 224 6.91 -6.26 8.68
C THR A 224 6.68 -7.40 7.69
N LEU A 225 5.43 -7.69 7.36
CA LEU A 225 5.14 -8.73 6.35
C LEU A 225 5.77 -8.42 4.97
N ALA A 226 5.94 -7.15 4.61
CA ALA A 226 6.36 -6.75 3.28
C ALA A 226 7.62 -5.87 3.27
N GLY A 227 8.37 -5.81 4.37
CA GLY A 227 9.53 -4.95 4.46
C GLY A 227 10.13 -4.84 5.84
N LEU A 228 10.89 -3.78 6.04
CA LEU A 228 11.43 -3.38 7.33
C LEU A 228 10.82 -2.05 7.75
N ARG A 229 10.78 -1.86 9.06
CA ARG A 229 10.53 -0.57 9.69
C ARG A 229 11.68 -0.24 10.60
N ILE A 230 12.14 1.00 10.57
CA ILE A 230 13.12 1.50 11.51
C ILE A 230 12.46 2.60 12.33
N MET A 231 12.66 2.58 13.64
CA MET A 231 12.33 3.66 14.56
C MET A 231 13.63 4.25 15.10
N VAL A 232 13.80 5.55 14.96
CA VAL A 232 14.95 6.27 15.51
C VAL A 232 14.68 6.58 16.96
N MET A 233 15.64 6.24 17.84
CA MET A 233 15.43 6.25 19.28
C MET A 233 16.20 7.32 20.02
N HIS A 234 17.31 7.85 19.46
CA HIS A 234 18.26 8.69 20.19
C HIS A 234 17.83 10.16 20.32
N ASP A 235 17.04 10.66 19.36
CA ASP A 235 16.58 12.06 19.36
C ASP A 235 15.27 12.21 18.57
N VAL A 236 14.72 13.42 18.53
CA VAL A 236 13.54 13.83 17.79
C VAL A 236 13.91 14.78 16.66
N PHE A 237 13.23 14.68 15.50
CA PHE A 237 13.57 15.40 14.28
C PHE A 237 12.32 15.94 13.58
N GLN A 238 12.43 17.05 12.89
CA GLN A 238 11.38 17.48 11.97
C GLN A 238 11.46 16.70 10.65
N SER A 239 10.32 16.50 10.00
CA SER A 239 10.27 15.77 8.71
C SER A 239 11.00 16.47 7.55
N SER A 240 11.37 17.73 7.73
CA SER A 240 12.16 18.55 6.80
C SER A 240 13.64 18.67 7.18
N ASP A 241 14.08 17.95 8.21
CA ASP A 241 15.47 18.00 8.66
C ASP A 241 16.37 17.32 7.61
N PRO A 242 17.50 17.95 7.22
CA PRO A 242 18.43 17.35 6.26
C PRO A 242 19.01 16.00 6.70
N SER A 243 19.23 15.81 8.01
CA SER A 243 19.71 14.53 8.53
C SER A 243 18.70 13.39 8.37
N VAL A 244 17.41 13.72 8.42
CA VAL A 244 16.33 12.75 8.14
C VAL A 244 16.27 12.40 6.66
N GLU A 245 16.51 13.37 5.77
CA GLU A 245 16.56 13.12 4.34
C GLU A 245 17.73 12.20 3.97
N GLU A 246 18.91 12.48 4.49
CA GLU A 246 20.11 11.64 4.37
C GLU A 246 19.86 10.22 4.89
N PHE A 247 19.27 10.10 6.08
CA PHE A 247 18.88 8.81 6.66
C PHE A 247 17.94 8.04 5.74
N PHE A 248 16.87 8.66 5.26
CA PHE A 248 15.89 8.01 4.39
C PHE A 248 16.50 7.50 3.08
N GLU A 249 17.39 8.30 2.46
CA GLU A 249 18.09 7.91 1.24
C GLU A 249 19.05 6.74 1.50
N SER A 250 19.83 6.82 2.59
CA SER A 250 20.84 5.81 2.93
C SER A 250 20.24 4.43 3.22
N VAL A 251 19.07 4.38 3.87
CA VAL A 251 18.42 3.09 4.23
C VAL A 251 17.38 2.61 3.20
N ASN A 252 17.30 3.22 2.01
CA ASN A 252 16.33 2.88 0.97
C ASN A 252 14.87 2.97 1.43
N THR A 253 14.51 4.01 2.16
CA THR A 253 13.12 4.25 2.57
C THR A 253 12.20 4.40 1.35
N ASP A 254 10.97 3.84 1.41
CA ASP A 254 9.98 3.97 0.34
C ASP A 254 9.77 5.45 -0.05
N PRO A 255 10.02 5.83 -1.32
CA PRO A 255 9.88 7.21 -1.78
C PRO A 255 8.47 7.79 -1.56
N THR A 256 7.43 6.95 -1.61
CA THR A 256 6.05 7.36 -1.35
C THR A 256 5.87 7.74 0.13
N TYR A 257 6.51 6.97 1.02
CA TYR A 257 6.54 7.27 2.45
C TYR A 257 7.27 8.59 2.74
N VAL A 258 8.47 8.79 2.17
CA VAL A 258 9.25 10.03 2.31
C VAL A 258 8.44 11.24 1.85
N TRP A 259 7.82 11.16 0.67
CA TRP A 259 6.96 12.20 0.14
C TRP A 259 5.79 12.52 1.08
N MET A 260 5.14 11.49 1.64
CA MET A 260 4.05 11.64 2.60
C MET A 260 4.51 12.37 3.88
N CYS A 261 5.65 11.97 4.46
CA CYS A 261 6.21 12.59 5.67
C CYS A 261 6.46 14.08 5.48
N LYS A 262 7.10 14.46 4.35
CA LYS A 262 7.36 15.86 4.01
C LYS A 262 6.06 16.68 3.86
N ARG A 263 5.02 16.10 3.23
CA ARG A 263 3.74 16.81 2.99
C ARG A 263 2.86 16.93 4.21
N GLN A 264 2.87 15.94 5.08
CA GLN A 264 2.03 15.91 6.27
C GLN A 264 2.76 16.48 7.49
N GLU A 265 4.03 16.84 7.34
CA GLU A 265 4.89 17.32 8.43
C GLU A 265 4.82 16.37 9.64
N CYS A 266 4.92 15.07 9.37
CA CYS A 266 4.88 14.04 10.40
C CYS A 266 5.51 12.75 9.92
N PHE A 267 5.86 11.89 10.87
CA PHE A 267 6.22 10.49 10.62
C PHE A 267 5.03 9.59 10.98
N ARG A 268 4.93 8.47 10.29
CA ARG A 268 3.76 7.64 10.41
C ARG A 268 4.12 6.15 10.36
N ALA A 269 3.66 5.40 11.34
CA ALA A 269 3.77 3.95 11.38
C ALA A 269 2.39 3.30 11.37
N ARG A 270 2.14 2.35 10.46
CA ARG A 270 0.93 1.53 10.54
C ARG A 270 1.10 0.51 11.67
N VAL A 271 0.22 0.58 12.66
CA VAL A 271 0.34 -0.20 13.90
C VAL A 271 -0.71 -1.31 14.05
N SER A 272 -1.48 -1.58 12.98
CA SER A 272 -2.37 -2.74 12.93
C SER A 272 -2.31 -3.41 11.55
N PRO A 273 -2.68 -4.69 11.41
CA PRO A 273 -2.63 -5.42 10.15
C PRO A 273 -3.43 -4.75 9.02
N LYS A 274 -3.06 -4.98 7.77
CA LYS A 274 -3.93 -4.60 6.64
C LYS A 274 -5.17 -5.51 6.64
N PRO A 275 -6.41 -4.97 6.55
CA PRO A 275 -7.63 -5.79 6.69
C PRO A 275 -7.67 -7.02 5.78
N TRP A 276 -7.21 -6.90 4.53
CA TRP A 276 -7.18 -8.03 3.58
C TRP A 276 -6.15 -9.11 3.91
N ARG A 277 -5.24 -8.85 4.86
CA ARG A 277 -4.26 -9.83 5.36
C ARG A 277 -4.78 -10.62 6.56
N THR A 278 -5.89 -10.18 7.18
CA THR A 278 -6.55 -10.84 8.30
C THR A 278 -7.75 -11.69 7.87
N GLY A 279 -7.86 -11.99 6.57
CA GLY A 279 -8.97 -12.78 6.02
C GLY A 279 -10.25 -12.00 5.72
N LEU A 280 -10.27 -10.69 5.93
CA LEU A 280 -11.40 -9.83 5.54
C LEU A 280 -11.39 -9.60 4.04
N ASN A 281 -12.34 -10.21 3.33
CA ASN A 281 -12.45 -10.18 1.89
C ASN A 281 -12.97 -8.84 1.35
N GLY A 282 -12.74 -8.59 0.05
CA GLY A 282 -13.00 -7.31 -0.61
C GLY A 282 -14.43 -6.78 -0.58
N LYS A 283 -15.46 -7.60 -0.23
CA LYS A 283 -16.82 -7.11 0.05
C LYS A 283 -16.89 -6.39 1.38
N ASP A 284 -16.22 -6.92 2.39
CA ASP A 284 -16.14 -6.35 3.72
C ASP A 284 -15.24 -5.10 3.74
N ALA A 285 -14.17 -5.10 2.95
CA ALA A 285 -13.31 -3.94 2.76
C ALA A 285 -13.99 -2.75 2.07
N LYS A 286 -15.01 -2.98 1.23
CA LYS A 286 -15.77 -1.89 0.59
C LYS A 286 -16.61 -1.07 1.57
N LEU A 287 -17.04 -1.65 2.67
CA LEU A 287 -17.81 -0.96 3.71
C LEU A 287 -16.99 0.12 4.43
N MET A 288 -15.66 -0.01 4.41
CA MET A 288 -14.74 0.94 5.05
C MET A 288 -14.25 2.06 4.14
N GLN A 289 -14.41 1.92 2.83
CA GLN A 289 -13.97 2.94 1.87
C GLN A 289 -14.82 4.21 1.99
N GLY A 290 -14.63 4.93 3.07
CA GLY A 290 -15.22 6.21 3.32
C GLY A 290 -14.17 7.22 3.75
N VAL A 291 -14.24 8.42 3.20
CA VAL A 291 -13.45 9.54 3.69
C VAL A 291 -14.06 9.97 5.03
N TRP A 292 -13.22 10.19 6.03
CA TRP A 292 -13.66 10.74 7.31
C TRP A 292 -14.16 12.19 7.16
N PRO A 293 -15.22 12.62 7.87
CA PRO A 293 -16.13 11.83 8.71
C PRO A 293 -17.06 10.95 7.87
N ILE A 294 -17.40 9.78 8.41
CA ILE A 294 -18.29 8.82 7.76
C ILE A 294 -19.72 9.41 7.65
N GLN A 295 -20.37 9.17 6.52
CA GLN A 295 -21.76 9.56 6.34
C GLN A 295 -22.65 8.89 7.38
N LYS A 296 -23.58 9.66 7.97
CA LYS A 296 -24.46 9.20 9.07
C LYS A 296 -25.17 7.87 8.77
N GLY A 297 -25.60 7.66 7.51
CA GLY A 297 -26.27 6.43 7.09
C GLY A 297 -25.37 5.18 7.11
N LEU A 298 -24.06 5.33 7.13
CA LEU A 298 -23.09 4.23 7.12
C LEU A 298 -22.47 3.94 8.50
N ALA A 299 -22.79 4.74 9.51
CA ALA A 299 -22.14 4.66 10.83
C ALA A 299 -22.34 3.30 11.51
N ALA A 300 -23.55 2.72 11.41
CA ALA A 300 -23.87 1.43 12.03
C ALA A 300 -23.12 0.27 11.35
N GLU A 301 -23.03 0.28 10.03
CA GLU A 301 -22.30 -0.72 9.24
C GLU A 301 -20.79 -0.62 9.53
N ARG A 302 -20.27 0.62 9.57
CA ARG A 302 -18.88 0.85 9.94
C ARG A 302 -18.56 0.29 11.32
N LYS A 303 -19.39 0.54 12.32
CA LYS A 303 -19.18 0.03 13.68
C LYS A 303 -19.08 -1.50 13.70
N LYS A 304 -19.97 -2.18 12.98
CA LYS A 304 -19.92 -3.66 12.83
C LYS A 304 -18.62 -4.10 12.17
N TRP A 305 -18.22 -3.43 11.11
CA TRP A 305 -17.01 -3.76 10.40
C TRP A 305 -15.76 -3.53 11.28
N VAL A 306 -15.69 -2.41 11.99
CA VAL A 306 -14.56 -2.11 12.91
C VAL A 306 -14.45 -3.19 13.98
N SER A 307 -15.56 -3.59 14.61
CA SER A 307 -15.54 -4.67 15.61
C SER A 307 -15.08 -6.00 15.02
N LEU A 308 -15.47 -6.32 13.79
CA LEU A 308 -15.02 -7.53 13.10
C LEU A 308 -13.51 -7.45 12.78
N TYR A 309 -13.07 -6.32 12.26
CA TYR A 309 -11.67 -6.09 11.93
C TYR A 309 -10.77 -6.16 13.18
N GLU A 310 -11.15 -5.50 14.26
CA GLU A 310 -10.41 -5.54 15.52
C GLU A 310 -10.28 -6.97 16.04
N LYS A 311 -11.37 -7.72 16.06
CA LYS A 311 -11.36 -9.13 16.44
C LYS A 311 -10.45 -10.00 15.56
N THR A 312 -10.51 -9.84 14.23
CA THR A 312 -9.66 -10.64 13.34
C THR A 312 -8.18 -10.20 13.39
N SER A 313 -7.91 -8.96 13.80
CA SER A 313 -6.57 -8.44 13.97
C SER A 313 -5.87 -8.92 15.24
N GLU A 314 -6.63 -9.48 16.19
CA GLU A 314 -6.07 -10.00 17.46
C GLU A 314 -5.09 -11.15 17.24
N ASP A 315 -5.29 -11.94 16.19
CA ASP A 315 -4.48 -13.12 15.88
C ASP A 315 -3.20 -12.80 15.08
N PHE A 316 -2.88 -11.50 14.86
CA PHE A 316 -1.77 -11.10 14.03
C PHE A 316 -0.92 -9.99 14.68
N ALA A 317 0.38 -9.99 14.38
CA ALA A 317 1.28 -8.86 14.61
C ALA A 317 1.45 -8.01 13.34
N SER A 318 1.55 -6.68 13.49
CA SER A 318 1.79 -5.78 12.34
C SER A 318 3.26 -5.67 11.98
N CYS A 319 4.12 -5.84 12.96
CA CYS A 319 5.57 -5.97 12.81
C CYS A 319 6.14 -6.74 14.00
N ARG A 320 7.38 -7.19 13.87
CA ARG A 320 8.13 -7.90 14.91
C ARG A 320 9.46 -7.18 15.15
N PHE A 321 9.82 -6.99 16.40
CA PHE A 321 11.13 -6.48 16.75
C PHE A 321 12.22 -7.48 16.35
N GLU A 322 13.27 -7.00 15.67
CA GLU A 322 14.41 -7.83 15.24
C GLU A 322 15.66 -7.51 16.04
N LYS A 323 16.14 -6.27 15.96
CA LYS A 323 17.37 -5.83 16.66
C LYS A 323 17.45 -4.31 16.76
N SER A 324 18.39 -3.84 17.58
CA SER A 324 18.82 -2.43 17.58
C SER A 324 20.27 -2.32 17.09
N LEU A 325 20.59 -1.20 16.46
CA LEU A 325 21.93 -0.86 15.98
C LEU A 325 22.31 0.55 16.44
N GLY A 326 23.61 0.80 16.54
CA GLY A 326 24.18 2.10 16.91
C GLY A 326 24.27 2.32 18.41
N SER A 327 23.99 3.56 18.87
CA SER A 327 24.15 3.94 20.27
C SER A 327 23.07 3.35 21.19
N ASP A 328 23.35 3.39 22.51
CA ASP A 328 22.35 3.05 23.55
C ASP A 328 21.57 4.29 24.02
N THR A 329 21.80 5.46 23.41
CA THR A 329 21.10 6.70 23.76
C THR A 329 19.61 6.58 23.38
N ILE A 330 18.74 6.89 24.32
CA ILE A 330 17.29 6.86 24.10
C ILE A 330 16.69 8.17 24.57
N HIS A 331 16.02 8.87 23.67
CA HIS A 331 15.25 10.07 23.99
C HIS A 331 13.93 9.68 24.67
N GLU A 332 13.54 10.38 25.73
CA GLU A 332 12.36 10.06 26.56
C GLU A 332 11.07 9.95 25.73
N LYS A 333 10.87 10.83 24.77
CA LYS A 333 9.69 10.80 23.90
C LYS A 333 9.68 9.57 22.98
N CYS A 334 10.85 9.22 22.42
CA CYS A 334 10.98 8.03 21.57
C CYS A 334 10.65 6.77 22.36
N GLU A 335 11.13 6.66 23.62
CA GLU A 335 10.81 5.52 24.48
C GLU A 335 9.32 5.41 24.78
N LYS A 336 8.65 6.52 25.10
CA LYS A 336 7.18 6.53 25.32
C LYS A 336 6.42 6.05 24.09
N LEU A 337 6.80 6.53 22.88
CA LEU A 337 6.14 6.12 21.66
C LEU A 337 6.53 4.71 21.21
N ARG A 338 7.73 4.24 21.54
CA ARG A 338 8.13 2.84 21.35
C ARG A 338 7.18 1.88 22.07
N VAL A 339 6.88 2.18 23.33
CA VAL A 339 5.94 1.35 24.11
C VAL A 339 4.58 1.29 23.43
N VAL A 340 4.03 2.44 23.03
CA VAL A 340 2.76 2.52 22.29
C VAL A 340 2.83 1.75 20.96
N HIS A 341 3.89 1.96 20.19
CA HIS A 341 4.09 1.27 18.91
C HIS A 341 4.17 -0.24 19.09
N ASP A 342 4.99 -0.72 20.03
CA ASP A 342 5.21 -2.15 20.25
C ASP A 342 3.94 -2.84 20.75
N GLU A 343 3.15 -2.18 21.60
CA GLU A 343 1.86 -2.69 22.11
C GLU A 343 0.83 -2.81 20.99
N TYR A 344 0.58 -1.74 20.23
CA TYR A 344 -0.38 -1.79 19.11
C TYR A 344 0.04 -2.76 18.01
N CYS A 345 1.32 -2.85 17.70
CA CYS A 345 1.86 -3.75 16.69
C CYS A 345 1.94 -5.21 17.16
N LYS A 346 1.89 -5.47 18.47
CA LYS A 346 2.24 -6.76 19.10
C LYS A 346 3.66 -7.19 18.71
N ALA A 347 4.59 -6.21 18.68
CA ALA A 347 5.92 -6.37 18.12
C ALA A 347 6.81 -7.33 18.91
N LEU A 348 6.46 -7.63 20.14
CA LEU A 348 7.21 -8.50 21.06
C LEU A 348 6.53 -9.89 21.25
N GLU A 349 5.54 -10.21 20.44
CA GLU A 349 4.80 -11.48 20.45
C GLU A 349 5.25 -12.38 19.29
N PRO A 350 6.32 -13.18 19.45
CA PRO A 350 6.96 -13.93 18.36
C PRO A 350 6.09 -15.04 17.75
N GLU A 351 5.09 -15.54 18.49
CA GLU A 351 4.17 -16.58 18.04
C GLU A 351 3.12 -16.06 17.04
N LEU A 352 2.80 -14.77 17.05
CA LEU A 352 1.79 -14.25 16.16
C LEU A 352 2.32 -14.12 14.71
N PRO A 353 1.57 -14.58 13.71
CA PRO A 353 1.95 -14.36 12.31
C PRO A 353 1.91 -12.87 11.96
N LEU A 354 2.81 -12.45 11.06
CA LEU A 354 2.80 -11.08 10.52
C LEU A 354 1.68 -10.89 9.49
N ALA A 355 1.02 -9.70 9.50
CA ALA A 355 -0.04 -9.37 8.54
C ALA A 355 -0.08 -7.89 8.11
#